data_d62ecc5ea07966088bbdb7e12ec641f4
#
_entry.id   d62ecc5ea07966088bbdb7e12ec641f4
#
_cell.length_a   1.000
_cell.length_b   1.000
_cell.length_c   1.000
_cell.angle_alpha   90.00
_cell.angle_beta   90.00
_cell.angle_gamma   90.00
#
_symmetry.space_group_name_H-M   'P 1'
#
loop_
_entity.id
_entity.type
_entity.pdbx_description
1 polymer ?
#
loop_
_entity_poly.entity_id
_entity_poly.type
_entity_poly.pdbx_seq_one_letter_code
_entity_poly.pdbx_strand_id
1 'polypeptide(L)'
;MGKEGSPQITRRTTRSSSSATVANNSVETTKASDSHPLTINDLVFGEDPISLNDLLSSFPGRRIQILELVRLLGTSNSPMLPVFMYGGASSGKTSIILQMFRHFNRPFVYSSCRTCYSPRILFESVLNQLLLHRKNGVNSYSSAKRCERPSDFVNLLREALSNVINNFKGNAGKLGTKKLGGQVDGNMIYLIFDNLELVREWDKSSTILPFLFNLYDILKMPEVGLIFVSNTSPDTYYSNMGYMDPIPVHFPDYTEDDLRQIFMRNQANRKLYSSFLE
;
A
#
# COMPACT_ATOMS: atom_id res chain seq x y z
N MET A 1 6.12 -62.56 -38.68
CA MET A 1 5.90 -63.42 -37.50
C MET A 1 6.36 -62.69 -36.26
N GLY A 2 5.48 -62.59 -35.27
CA GLY A 2 5.77 -62.16 -33.92
C GLY A 2 4.97 -60.90 -33.50
N LYS A 3 3.73 -61.08 -33.05
CA LYS A 3 2.91 -60.11 -32.29
C LYS A 3 3.20 -60.32 -30.82
N GLU A 4 3.45 -59.21 -30.11
CA GLU A 4 3.29 -59.09 -28.63
C GLU A 4 2.90 -57.65 -28.37
N GLY A 5 1.84 -57.20 -27.72
CA GLY A 5 1.12 -57.73 -26.59
C GLY A 5 1.18 -56.62 -25.54
N SER A 6 0.28 -55.55 -25.61
CA SER A 6 0.19 -54.49 -24.57
C SER A 6 -0.55 -55.01 -23.34
N PRO A 7 -0.15 -54.68 -22.10
CA PRO A 7 -0.97 -54.95 -20.91
C PRO A 7 -1.91 -53.79 -20.59
N GLN A 8 -3.18 -54.10 -20.47
CA GLN A 8 -4.24 -53.27 -19.92
C GLN A 8 -4.09 -53.15 -18.39
N ILE A 9 -4.20 -51.94 -17.88
CA ILE A 9 -4.32 -51.68 -16.44
C ILE A 9 -5.79 -51.47 -16.10
N THR A 10 -6.30 -52.42 -15.33
CA THR A 10 -7.66 -52.46 -14.81
C THR A 10 -7.88 -51.42 -13.70
N ARG A 11 -8.93 -50.60 -13.87
CA ARG A 11 -9.50 -49.76 -12.82
C ARG A 11 -10.17 -50.61 -11.74
N ARG A 12 -9.76 -50.40 -10.48
CA ARG A 12 -10.43 -50.96 -9.30
C ARG A 12 -11.33 -49.89 -8.71
N THR A 13 -12.63 -50.04 -8.85
CA THR A 13 -13.67 -49.34 -8.13
C THR A 13 -13.92 -50.05 -6.81
N THR A 14 -13.73 -49.36 -5.68
CA THR A 14 -14.27 -49.83 -4.39
C THR A 14 -15.38 -48.90 -3.96
N ARG A 15 -16.56 -49.46 -3.94
CA ARG A 15 -17.80 -48.92 -3.39
C ARG A 15 -17.90 -49.46 -1.96
N SER A 16 -17.97 -48.60 -0.97
CA SER A 16 -18.46 -48.98 0.36
C SER A 16 -19.55 -48.02 0.81
N SER A 17 -20.71 -48.59 0.89
CA SER A 17 -21.91 -48.05 1.52
C SER A 17 -21.86 -48.31 3.02
N SER A 18 -22.15 -47.31 3.84
CA SER A 18 -22.71 -47.55 5.17
C SER A 18 -23.64 -46.42 5.54
N SER A 19 -24.78 -46.84 5.97
CA SER A 19 -26.04 -46.18 6.25
C SER A 19 -26.03 -45.36 7.57
N ALA A 20 -26.71 -44.22 7.51
CA ALA A 20 -27.67 -43.65 8.45
C ALA A 20 -27.31 -43.58 9.94
N THR A 21 -27.26 -42.36 10.44
CA THR A 21 -28.07 -41.98 11.60
C THR A 21 -28.42 -40.49 11.53
N VAL A 22 -29.71 -40.23 11.62
CA VAL A 22 -30.35 -38.90 11.67
C VAL A 22 -30.09 -38.33 13.08
N ALA A 23 -29.43 -37.19 13.17
CA ALA A 23 -29.48 -36.34 14.34
C ALA A 23 -29.83 -34.93 13.87
N ASN A 24 -31.03 -34.49 14.20
CA ASN A 24 -31.44 -33.11 14.08
C ASN A 24 -30.56 -32.23 14.95
N ASN A 25 -29.77 -31.37 14.32
CA ASN A 25 -29.23 -30.20 15.00
C ASN A 25 -29.58 -28.97 14.14
N SER A 26 -30.28 -28.07 14.81
CA SER A 26 -30.66 -26.75 14.40
C SER A 26 -29.53 -26.03 13.69
N VAL A 27 -29.79 -25.69 12.42
CA VAL A 27 -28.94 -24.82 11.62
C VAL A 27 -29.04 -23.42 12.20
N GLU A 28 -28.07 -23.02 13.01
CA GLU A 28 -27.80 -21.62 13.21
C GLU A 28 -27.30 -21.05 11.89
N THR A 29 -28.17 -20.28 11.25
CA THR A 29 -27.84 -19.38 10.15
C THR A 29 -26.84 -18.35 10.67
N THR A 30 -25.54 -18.64 10.51
CA THR A 30 -24.50 -17.63 10.62
C THR A 30 -24.78 -16.58 9.55
N LYS A 31 -25.24 -15.42 10.01
CA LYS A 31 -25.42 -14.21 9.21
C LYS A 31 -24.16 -13.98 8.37
N ALA A 32 -24.35 -13.88 7.05
CA ALA A 32 -23.35 -13.37 6.15
C ALA A 32 -22.82 -12.06 6.74
N SER A 33 -21.51 -12.00 6.97
CA SER A 33 -20.87 -10.77 7.42
C SER A 33 -21.09 -9.72 6.34
N ASP A 34 -21.90 -8.71 6.67
CA ASP A 34 -22.09 -7.53 5.86
C ASP A 34 -20.71 -6.98 5.50
N SER A 35 -20.37 -7.05 4.23
CA SER A 35 -19.18 -6.37 3.70
C SER A 35 -19.48 -4.87 3.75
N HIS A 36 -19.12 -4.22 4.86
CA HIS A 36 -19.21 -2.78 4.95
C HIS A 36 -18.40 -2.15 3.81
N PRO A 37 -18.94 -1.14 3.11
CA PRO A 37 -18.17 -0.41 2.11
C PRO A 37 -16.92 0.20 2.76
N LEU A 38 -15.81 0.26 2.01
CA LEU A 38 -14.57 0.86 2.48
C LEU A 38 -14.82 2.29 2.93
N THR A 39 -14.44 2.58 4.16
CA THR A 39 -14.44 3.95 4.67
C THR A 39 -13.06 4.56 4.53
N ILE A 40 -12.98 5.89 4.55
CA ILE A 40 -11.70 6.60 4.52
C ILE A 40 -10.79 6.18 5.68
N ASN A 41 -11.37 5.83 6.82
CA ASN A 41 -10.65 5.40 8.01
C ASN A 41 -9.90 4.07 7.81
N ASP A 42 -10.30 3.26 6.84
CA ASP A 42 -9.61 2.01 6.51
C ASP A 42 -8.29 2.25 5.75
N LEU A 43 -8.11 3.46 5.20
CA LEU A 43 -6.92 3.87 4.44
C LEU A 43 -6.00 4.82 5.22
N VAL A 44 -6.31 5.13 6.47
CA VAL A 44 -5.45 5.93 7.36
C VAL A 44 -4.91 5.05 8.49
N PHE A 45 -3.89 5.52 9.18
CA PHE A 45 -3.50 4.89 10.45
C PHE A 45 -4.63 5.04 11.44
N GLY A 46 -5.10 3.94 12.04
CA GLY A 46 -6.11 3.96 13.09
C GLY A 46 -5.63 4.53 14.44
N GLU A 47 -4.48 5.19 14.48
CA GLU A 47 -3.85 5.79 15.64
C GLU A 47 -4.02 7.31 15.63
N ASP A 48 -3.87 7.95 16.79
CA ASP A 48 -3.95 9.39 16.91
C ASP A 48 -2.88 10.09 16.06
N PRO A 49 -3.23 11.22 15.38
CA PRO A 49 -2.28 12.02 14.64
C PRO A 49 -1.16 12.53 15.55
N ILE A 50 0.06 12.50 15.06
CA ILE A 50 1.22 13.04 15.76
C ILE A 50 1.42 14.51 15.41
N SER A 51 1.95 15.31 16.36
CA SER A 51 2.26 16.70 16.08
C SER A 51 3.48 16.83 15.15
N LEU A 52 3.58 17.97 14.44
CA LEU A 52 4.77 18.26 13.62
C LEU A 52 6.05 18.29 14.47
N ASN A 53 5.99 18.79 15.69
CA ASN A 53 7.14 18.84 16.59
C ASN A 53 7.58 17.42 16.99
N ASP A 54 6.64 16.53 17.28
CA ASP A 54 6.94 15.15 17.59
C ASP A 54 7.55 14.42 16.38
N LEU A 55 7.00 14.69 15.18
CA LEU A 55 7.56 14.17 13.94
C LEU A 55 9.02 14.63 13.74
N LEU A 56 9.28 15.95 13.87
CA LEU A 56 10.62 16.52 13.73
C LEU A 56 11.59 15.98 14.78
N SER A 57 11.14 15.84 16.02
CA SER A 57 11.95 15.30 17.11
C SER A 57 12.22 13.81 16.93
N SER A 58 11.35 13.10 16.21
CA SER A 58 11.46 11.65 15.99
C SER A 58 12.56 11.25 15.01
N PHE A 59 12.98 12.17 14.15
CA PHE A 59 13.94 11.89 13.08
C PHE A 59 15.10 12.91 13.10
N PRO A 60 16.13 12.71 13.97
CA PRO A 60 17.30 13.55 13.99
C PRO A 60 17.94 13.62 12.60
N GLY A 61 18.46 14.79 12.22
CA GLY A 61 19.09 15.02 10.92
C GLY A 61 18.15 15.07 9.71
N ARG A 62 16.82 14.99 9.92
CA ARG A 62 15.82 14.91 8.82
C ARG A 62 14.87 16.11 8.75
N ARG A 63 15.14 17.14 9.54
CA ARG A 63 14.28 18.33 9.61
C ARG A 63 14.02 18.95 8.23
N ILE A 64 15.05 19.05 7.38
CA ILE A 64 14.93 19.68 6.05
C ILE A 64 13.99 18.86 5.18
N GLN A 65 14.22 17.54 5.09
CA GLN A 65 13.43 16.63 4.27
C GLN A 65 11.96 16.57 4.72
N ILE A 66 11.71 16.56 6.02
CA ILE A 66 10.35 16.59 6.58
C ILE A 66 9.64 17.87 6.20
N LEU A 67 10.28 19.05 6.37
CA LEU A 67 9.68 20.32 6.01
C LEU A 67 9.46 20.47 4.50
N GLU A 68 10.35 19.94 3.70
CA GLU A 68 10.19 19.88 2.24
C GLU A 68 8.98 19.02 1.86
N LEU A 69 8.85 17.82 2.42
CA LEU A 69 7.69 16.95 2.21
C LEU A 69 6.39 17.61 2.70
N VAL A 70 6.41 18.32 3.83
CA VAL A 70 5.24 19.09 4.32
C VAL A 70 4.79 20.12 3.27
N ARG A 71 5.74 20.79 2.61
CA ARG A 71 5.42 21.76 1.55
C ARG A 71 4.91 21.09 0.29
N LEU A 72 5.54 19.99 -0.15
CA LEU A 72 5.18 19.27 -1.37
C LEU A 72 3.82 18.57 -1.24
N LEU A 73 3.55 17.97 -0.10
CA LEU A 73 2.25 17.36 0.16
C LEU A 73 1.12 18.40 0.29
N GLY A 74 1.47 19.65 0.63
CA GLY A 74 0.59 20.80 0.58
C GLY A 74 -0.74 20.64 1.34
N THR A 75 -1.76 21.33 0.84
CA THR A 75 -3.14 21.18 1.35
C THR A 75 -3.79 19.93 0.78
N SER A 76 -4.63 19.28 1.56
CA SER A 76 -5.31 18.03 1.24
C SER A 76 -6.26 18.09 0.02
N ASN A 77 -6.52 19.27 -0.51
CA ASN A 77 -7.42 19.51 -1.64
C ASN A 77 -6.72 20.03 -2.90
N SER A 78 -5.40 20.14 -2.89
CA SER A 78 -4.64 20.61 -4.05
C SER A 78 -4.01 19.45 -4.80
N PRO A 79 -4.18 19.37 -6.12
CA PRO A 79 -3.42 18.44 -6.95
C PRO A 79 -1.93 18.61 -6.70
N MET A 80 -1.20 17.51 -6.67
CA MET A 80 0.24 17.52 -6.48
C MET A 80 0.96 16.81 -7.62
N LEU A 81 2.15 17.25 -7.93
CA LEU A 81 3.05 16.52 -8.82
C LEU A 81 3.58 15.27 -8.09
N PRO A 82 3.89 14.20 -8.84
CA PRO A 82 4.55 13.04 -8.26
C PRO A 82 5.83 13.43 -7.51
N VAL A 83 6.09 12.76 -6.39
CA VAL A 83 7.29 12.98 -5.57
C VAL A 83 8.18 11.75 -5.62
N PHE A 84 9.49 11.97 -5.72
CA PHE A 84 10.50 10.91 -5.76
C PHE A 84 11.47 11.07 -4.60
N MET A 85 11.32 10.24 -3.57
CA MET A 85 12.20 10.20 -2.39
C MET A 85 13.35 9.24 -2.64
N TYR A 86 14.60 9.72 -2.55
CA TYR A 86 15.77 8.89 -2.82
C TYR A 86 16.91 9.14 -1.84
N GLY A 87 17.85 8.20 -1.79
CA GLY A 87 19.05 8.25 -0.93
C GLY A 87 19.44 6.85 -0.47
N GLY A 88 20.56 6.72 0.22
CA GLY A 88 21.10 5.44 0.66
C GLY A 88 20.13 4.56 1.43
N ALA A 89 20.41 3.27 1.51
CA ALA A 89 19.64 2.35 2.34
C ALA A 89 19.65 2.81 3.81
N SER A 90 18.56 2.57 4.54
CA SER A 90 18.44 2.95 5.95
C SER A 90 18.51 4.46 6.25
N SER A 91 18.39 5.33 5.24
CA SER A 91 18.35 6.78 5.42
C SER A 91 17.04 7.32 6.04
N GLY A 92 16.08 6.45 6.36
CA GLY A 92 14.83 6.80 7.05
C GLY A 92 13.64 7.14 6.14
N LYS A 93 13.77 7.06 4.81
CA LYS A 93 12.73 7.42 3.81
C LYS A 93 11.37 6.82 4.12
N THR A 94 11.29 5.49 4.19
CA THR A 94 10.05 4.76 4.44
C THR A 94 9.42 5.12 5.77
N SER A 95 10.22 5.18 6.84
CA SER A 95 9.73 5.51 8.18
C SER A 95 9.17 6.93 8.23
N ILE A 96 9.85 7.88 7.59
CA ILE A 96 9.42 9.28 7.56
C ILE A 96 8.13 9.42 6.77
N ILE A 97 8.03 8.88 5.56
CA ILE A 97 6.81 9.03 4.76
C ILE A 97 5.59 8.44 5.47
N LEU A 98 5.72 7.27 6.10
CA LEU A 98 4.63 6.67 6.85
C LEU A 98 4.23 7.53 8.05
N GLN A 99 5.18 8.07 8.81
CA GLN A 99 4.86 8.97 9.94
C GLN A 99 4.30 10.32 9.48
N MET A 100 4.68 10.79 8.28
CA MET A 100 4.07 11.97 7.66
C MET A 100 2.58 11.75 7.40
N PHE A 101 2.18 10.58 6.89
CA PHE A 101 0.77 10.27 6.68
C PHE A 101 0.00 10.12 7.98
N ARG A 102 0.65 9.65 9.04
CA ARG A 102 0.09 9.67 10.40
C ARG A 102 -0.09 11.11 10.91
N HIS A 103 0.89 12.00 10.68
CA HIS A 103 0.80 13.41 11.05
C HIS A 103 -0.37 14.11 10.35
N PHE A 104 -0.50 13.92 9.05
CA PHE A 104 -1.55 14.55 8.25
C PHE A 104 -2.91 13.86 8.37
N ASN A 105 -2.97 12.66 8.92
CA ASN A 105 -4.18 11.81 8.91
C ASN A 105 -4.82 11.71 7.52
N ARG A 106 -4.00 11.43 6.49
CA ARG A 106 -4.44 11.35 5.10
C ARG A 106 -4.51 9.92 4.62
N PRO A 107 -5.49 9.58 3.75
CA PRO A 107 -5.61 8.24 3.21
C PRO A 107 -4.49 7.92 2.21
N PHE A 108 -3.92 6.73 2.34
CA PHE A 108 -2.88 6.26 1.45
C PHE A 108 -2.97 4.75 1.23
N VAL A 109 -2.37 4.33 0.13
CA VAL A 109 -2.13 2.93 -0.23
C VAL A 109 -0.62 2.74 -0.33
N TYR A 110 -0.08 1.81 0.42
CA TYR A 110 1.34 1.53 0.46
C TYR A 110 1.66 0.18 -0.18
N SER A 111 2.55 0.18 -1.16
CA SER A 111 3.03 -1.05 -1.81
C SER A 111 4.55 -1.07 -1.85
N SER A 112 5.15 -2.11 -1.24
CA SER A 112 6.58 -2.32 -1.28
C SER A 112 6.96 -3.27 -2.40
N CYS A 113 7.79 -2.80 -3.33
CA CYS A 113 8.32 -3.62 -4.42
C CYS A 113 9.24 -4.74 -3.93
N ARG A 114 9.68 -4.69 -2.66
CA ARG A 114 10.43 -5.77 -2.01
C ARG A 114 9.63 -7.05 -1.84
N THR A 115 8.32 -6.93 -1.60
CA THR A 115 7.42 -8.08 -1.43
C THR A 115 6.79 -8.53 -2.73
N CYS A 116 7.06 -7.82 -3.82
CA CYS A 116 6.55 -8.12 -5.14
C CYS A 116 7.63 -8.86 -5.95
N TYR A 117 7.22 -9.87 -6.70
CA TYR A 117 8.08 -10.62 -7.62
C TYR A 117 7.48 -10.75 -9.02
N SER A 118 6.42 -10.01 -9.29
CA SER A 118 5.79 -9.88 -10.60
C SER A 118 4.88 -8.66 -10.65
N PRO A 119 4.57 -8.14 -11.85
CA PRO A 119 3.62 -7.04 -12.04
C PRO A 119 2.27 -7.32 -11.40
N ARG A 120 1.78 -8.54 -11.52
CA ARG A 120 0.52 -8.98 -10.93
C ARG A 120 0.47 -8.74 -9.42
N ILE A 121 1.50 -9.17 -8.69
CA ILE A 121 1.55 -9.03 -7.23
C ILE A 121 1.56 -7.56 -6.82
N LEU A 122 2.29 -6.72 -7.55
CA LEU A 122 2.30 -5.27 -7.33
C LEU A 122 0.90 -4.68 -7.51
N PHE A 123 0.23 -4.99 -8.60
CA PHE A 123 -1.12 -4.50 -8.89
C PHE A 123 -2.15 -4.99 -7.87
N GLU A 124 -2.12 -6.29 -7.56
CA GLU A 124 -3.00 -6.88 -6.55
C GLU A 124 -2.73 -6.30 -5.15
N SER A 125 -1.49 -5.96 -4.79
CA SER A 125 -1.18 -5.34 -3.50
C SER A 125 -1.83 -3.97 -3.32
N VAL A 126 -1.90 -3.18 -4.40
CA VAL A 126 -2.59 -1.88 -4.41
C VAL A 126 -4.10 -2.06 -4.38
N LEU A 127 -4.64 -2.91 -5.26
CA LEU A 127 -6.08 -3.11 -5.40
C LEU A 127 -6.71 -3.79 -4.17
N ASN A 128 -5.96 -4.67 -3.48
CA ASN A 128 -6.41 -5.31 -2.25
C ASN A 128 -6.67 -4.31 -1.12
N GLN A 129 -5.86 -3.27 -1.02
CA GLN A 129 -6.06 -2.21 -0.03
C GLN A 129 -7.30 -1.36 -0.35
N LEU A 130 -7.67 -1.28 -1.64
CA LEU A 130 -8.87 -0.60 -2.12
C LEU A 130 -10.12 -1.51 -2.19
N LEU A 131 -10.10 -2.66 -1.54
CA LEU A 131 -11.20 -3.66 -1.43
C LEU A 131 -11.62 -4.39 -2.71
N LEU A 132 -11.01 -4.13 -3.86
CA LEU A 132 -11.36 -4.84 -5.08
C LEU A 132 -10.93 -6.30 -5.11
N HIS A 133 -9.96 -6.67 -4.28
CA HIS A 133 -9.34 -7.99 -4.26
C HIS A 133 -9.19 -8.57 -2.85
N ARG A 134 -10.00 -8.15 -1.88
CA ARG A 134 -9.93 -8.72 -0.51
C ARG A 134 -10.28 -10.19 -0.50
N LYS A 135 -9.53 -10.97 0.28
CA LYS A 135 -9.88 -12.34 0.64
C LYS A 135 -11.15 -12.33 1.47
N ASN A 136 -12.20 -12.97 1.01
CA ASN A 136 -13.33 -13.28 1.87
C ASN A 136 -12.93 -14.40 2.82
N GLY A 137 -13.16 -14.23 4.13
CA GLY A 137 -12.70 -15.13 5.19
C GLY A 137 -13.18 -16.58 5.10
N VAL A 138 -14.12 -16.91 4.20
CA VAL A 138 -14.70 -18.25 4.04
C VAL A 138 -14.17 -19.02 2.83
N ASN A 139 -13.76 -18.31 1.76
CA ASN A 139 -13.16 -18.95 0.58
C ASN A 139 -12.06 -18.05 0.03
N SER A 140 -10.90 -18.58 -0.08
CA SER A 140 -9.61 -17.96 -0.23
C SER A 140 -9.37 -16.99 -1.40
N TYR A 141 -10.33 -16.53 -2.13
CA TYR A 141 -10.29 -15.40 -3.08
C TYR A 141 -11.70 -15.23 -3.64
N SER A 142 -12.41 -14.14 -3.31
CA SER A 142 -13.46 -13.70 -4.23
C SER A 142 -12.80 -13.51 -5.58
N SER A 143 -13.45 -13.91 -6.66
CA SER A 143 -12.93 -13.93 -8.03
C SER A 143 -12.29 -12.59 -8.43
N ALA A 144 -11.13 -12.31 -7.88
CA ALA A 144 -10.30 -11.20 -8.24
C ALA A 144 -10.03 -11.34 -9.73
N LYS A 145 -10.56 -10.44 -10.52
CA LYS A 145 -10.19 -10.36 -11.93
C LYS A 145 -8.67 -10.34 -11.95
N ARG A 146 -8.08 -11.40 -12.48
CA ARG A 146 -6.64 -11.53 -12.60
C ARG A 146 -6.09 -10.25 -13.23
N CYS A 147 -5.25 -9.53 -12.53
CA CYS A 147 -4.74 -8.25 -12.98
C CYS A 147 -3.27 -8.41 -13.37
N GLU A 148 -3.02 -8.84 -14.60
CA GLU A 148 -1.66 -9.06 -15.11
C GLU A 148 -1.19 -7.93 -16.03
N ARG A 149 -2.13 -7.24 -16.67
CA ARG A 149 -1.82 -6.18 -17.65
C ARG A 149 -1.95 -4.80 -17.02
N PRO A 150 -1.02 -3.87 -17.33
CA PRO A 150 -1.13 -2.49 -16.88
C PRO A 150 -2.46 -1.81 -17.23
N SER A 151 -3.04 -2.11 -18.40
CA SER A 151 -4.34 -1.57 -18.82
C SER A 151 -5.49 -1.99 -17.90
N ASP A 152 -5.49 -3.27 -17.49
CA ASP A 152 -6.52 -3.80 -16.61
C ASP A 152 -6.38 -3.20 -15.21
N PHE A 153 -5.13 -3.06 -14.74
CA PHE A 153 -4.82 -2.37 -13.49
C PHE A 153 -5.33 -0.94 -13.47
N VAL A 154 -5.07 -0.14 -14.53
CA VAL A 154 -5.55 1.24 -14.61
C VAL A 154 -7.06 1.33 -14.53
N ASN A 155 -7.77 0.45 -15.23
CA ASN A 155 -9.24 0.46 -15.22
C ASN A 155 -9.80 0.12 -13.84
N LEU A 156 -9.29 -0.94 -13.22
CA LEU A 156 -9.68 -1.37 -11.87
C LEU A 156 -9.29 -0.32 -10.81
N LEU A 157 -8.11 0.26 -10.92
CA LEU A 157 -7.63 1.30 -10.01
C LEU A 157 -8.49 2.55 -10.09
N ARG A 158 -8.84 3.00 -11.32
CA ARG A 158 -9.72 4.15 -11.53
C ARG A 158 -11.11 3.92 -10.95
N GLU A 159 -11.67 2.73 -11.17
CA GLU A 159 -12.96 2.33 -10.60
C GLU A 159 -12.91 2.37 -9.06
N ALA A 160 -11.90 1.75 -8.46
CA ALA A 160 -11.74 1.71 -7.01
C ALA A 160 -11.57 3.09 -6.39
N LEU A 161 -10.67 3.90 -6.95
CA LEU A 161 -10.43 5.26 -6.47
C LEU A 161 -11.66 6.14 -6.61
N SER A 162 -12.39 6.05 -7.74
CA SER A 162 -13.63 6.79 -7.93
C SER A 162 -14.68 6.42 -6.90
N ASN A 163 -14.84 5.13 -6.58
CA ASN A 163 -15.78 4.67 -5.56
C ASN A 163 -15.40 5.20 -4.17
N VAL A 164 -14.12 5.17 -3.82
CA VAL A 164 -13.62 5.70 -2.54
C VAL A 164 -13.86 7.21 -2.47
N ILE A 165 -13.48 7.98 -3.48
CA ILE A 165 -13.64 9.44 -3.54
C ILE A 165 -15.13 9.83 -3.49
N ASN A 166 -16.00 9.13 -4.19
CA ASN A 166 -17.44 9.39 -4.18
C ASN A 166 -18.06 9.12 -2.80
N ASN A 167 -17.61 8.08 -2.11
CA ASN A 167 -18.04 7.79 -0.75
C ASN A 167 -17.59 8.90 0.23
N PHE A 168 -16.44 9.53 0.00
CA PHE A 168 -16.00 10.67 0.80
C PHE A 168 -16.90 11.88 0.60
N LYS A 169 -17.21 12.22 -0.66
CA LYS A 169 -18.10 13.35 -1.00
C LYS A 169 -19.52 13.14 -0.50
N GLY A 170 -20.02 11.91 -0.52
CA GLY A 170 -21.38 11.57 -0.05
C GLY A 170 -21.55 11.66 1.46
N ASN A 171 -20.51 11.39 2.23
CA ASN A 171 -20.54 11.45 3.70
C ASN A 171 -20.36 12.88 4.25
N ALA A 172 -19.67 13.76 3.54
CA ALA A 172 -19.49 15.15 3.93
C ALA A 172 -20.82 15.95 3.94
N GLY A 173 -21.80 15.53 3.16
CA GLY A 173 -23.13 16.15 3.09
C GLY A 173 -24.13 15.72 4.16
N LYS A 174 -23.84 14.65 4.93
CA LYS A 174 -24.82 14.08 5.88
C LYS A 174 -24.48 14.27 7.36
N LEU A 175 -23.31 14.79 7.70
CA LEU A 175 -22.93 15.04 9.09
C LEU A 175 -22.87 16.54 9.39
N GLY A 176 -24.05 17.12 9.60
CA GLY A 176 -24.16 18.24 10.52
C GLY A 176 -23.90 17.75 11.94
N THR A 177 -22.95 18.39 12.63
CA THR A 177 -22.67 18.31 14.07
C THR A 177 -21.85 17.14 14.60
N LYS A 178 -20.73 17.51 15.14
CA LYS A 178 -19.76 16.99 16.10
C LYS A 178 -18.45 16.52 15.47
N LYS A 179 -17.48 17.45 15.48
CA LYS A 179 -16.04 17.15 15.38
C LYS A 179 -15.65 16.30 16.60
N LEU A 180 -15.65 14.98 16.42
CA LEU A 180 -14.90 14.08 17.30
C LEU A 180 -13.57 13.80 16.60
N GLY A 181 -12.46 13.85 17.34
CA GLY A 181 -11.11 13.77 16.80
C GLY A 181 -10.93 12.67 15.78
N GLY A 182 -10.37 13.01 14.61
CA GLY A 182 -10.04 12.05 13.55
C GLY A 182 -10.66 12.31 12.18
N GLN A 183 -11.27 13.47 11.94
CA GLN A 183 -11.80 13.78 10.60
C GLN A 183 -10.64 13.90 9.61
N VAL A 184 -10.58 12.99 8.64
CA VAL A 184 -9.65 13.08 7.52
C VAL A 184 -9.92 14.35 6.74
N ASP A 185 -8.87 15.16 6.59
CA ASP A 185 -8.97 16.45 5.92
C ASP A 185 -8.68 16.25 4.42
N GLY A 186 -9.67 16.46 3.58
CA GLY A 186 -9.53 16.51 2.12
C GLY A 186 -9.93 15.25 1.33
N ASN A 187 -9.83 15.37 -0.01
CA ASN A 187 -10.28 14.36 -0.97
C ASN A 187 -9.11 13.62 -1.67
N MET A 188 -7.86 13.89 -1.27
CA MET A 188 -6.68 13.29 -1.88
C MET A 188 -6.44 11.89 -1.33
N ILE A 189 -6.10 10.95 -2.22
CA ILE A 189 -5.61 9.61 -1.90
C ILE A 189 -4.19 9.47 -2.44
N TYR A 190 -3.29 8.91 -1.64
CA TYR A 190 -1.89 8.79 -2.01
C TYR A 190 -1.51 7.35 -2.29
N LEU A 191 -0.83 7.12 -3.41
CA LEU A 191 -0.24 5.82 -3.76
C LEU A 191 1.26 5.91 -3.54
N ILE A 192 1.77 5.07 -2.65
CA ILE A 192 3.19 5.01 -2.28
C ILE A 192 3.78 3.72 -2.83
N PHE A 193 4.78 3.84 -3.70
CA PHE A 193 5.55 2.72 -4.24
C PHE A 193 6.96 2.77 -3.64
N ASP A 194 7.23 1.85 -2.72
CA ASP A 194 8.51 1.79 -1.99
C ASP A 194 9.44 0.70 -2.53
N ASN A 195 10.75 0.89 -2.32
CA ASN A 195 11.82 0.03 -2.84
C ASN A 195 11.76 -0.13 -4.37
N LEU A 196 11.59 0.99 -5.08
CA LEU A 196 11.35 1.00 -6.52
C LEU A 196 12.48 0.37 -7.32
N GLU A 197 13.72 0.44 -6.83
CA GLU A 197 14.90 -0.18 -7.46
C GLU A 197 14.74 -1.69 -7.66
N LEU A 198 13.98 -2.36 -6.78
CA LEU A 198 13.80 -3.80 -6.82
C LEU A 198 12.86 -4.27 -7.96
N VAL A 199 12.12 -3.35 -8.58
CA VAL A 199 11.29 -3.68 -9.77
C VAL A 199 12.15 -4.29 -10.87
N ARG A 200 13.39 -3.83 -11.04
CA ARG A 200 14.33 -4.33 -12.07
C ARG A 200 14.73 -5.79 -11.88
N GLU A 201 14.62 -6.31 -10.68
CA GLU A 201 14.99 -7.70 -10.38
C GLU A 201 13.98 -8.68 -10.96
N TRP A 202 12.71 -8.33 -10.96
CA TRP A 202 11.62 -9.21 -11.38
C TRP A 202 10.91 -8.77 -12.69
N ASP A 203 10.98 -7.50 -13.09
CA ASP A 203 10.43 -7.02 -14.36
C ASP A 203 11.45 -7.18 -15.50
N LYS A 204 11.53 -8.39 -16.05
CA LYS A 204 12.44 -8.69 -17.18
C LYS A 204 12.06 -7.94 -18.46
N SER A 205 10.81 -7.54 -18.59
CA SER A 205 10.32 -6.77 -19.74
C SER A 205 10.63 -5.29 -19.67
N SER A 206 11.06 -4.80 -18.51
CA SER A 206 11.34 -3.39 -18.24
C SER A 206 10.18 -2.44 -18.57
N THR A 207 8.95 -2.92 -18.41
CA THR A 207 7.72 -2.18 -18.77
C THR A 207 7.06 -1.52 -17.57
N ILE A 208 7.31 -2.01 -16.36
CA ILE A 208 6.62 -1.56 -15.14
C ILE A 208 7.12 -0.20 -14.67
N LEU A 209 8.41 0.06 -14.72
CA LEU A 209 8.95 1.36 -14.32
C LEU A 209 8.41 2.50 -15.21
N PRO A 210 8.49 2.42 -16.56
CA PRO A 210 7.87 3.41 -17.42
C PRO A 210 6.37 3.57 -17.17
N PHE A 211 5.67 2.46 -16.93
CA PHE A 211 4.26 2.50 -16.61
C PHE A 211 3.96 3.24 -15.31
N LEU A 212 4.71 2.97 -14.22
CA LEU A 212 4.51 3.63 -12.93
C LEU A 212 4.80 5.14 -13.01
N PHE A 213 5.87 5.55 -13.71
CA PHE A 213 6.18 6.97 -13.87
C PHE A 213 5.15 7.72 -14.71
N ASN A 214 4.52 7.03 -15.67
CA ASN A 214 3.43 7.62 -16.48
C ASN A 214 2.05 7.46 -15.81
N LEU A 215 1.94 6.81 -14.65
CA LEU A 215 0.67 6.49 -14.02
C LEU A 215 -0.17 7.74 -13.71
N TYR A 216 0.47 8.84 -13.33
CA TYR A 216 -0.20 10.13 -13.08
C TYR A 216 -0.95 10.61 -14.32
N ASP A 217 -0.26 10.64 -15.46
CA ASP A 217 -0.83 11.09 -16.74
C ASP A 217 -1.88 10.11 -17.28
N ILE A 218 -1.70 8.82 -17.02
CA ILE A 218 -2.64 7.78 -17.43
C ILE A 218 -3.93 7.86 -16.63
N LEU A 219 -3.84 8.03 -15.30
CA LEU A 219 -5.01 8.08 -14.41
C LEU A 219 -5.85 9.33 -14.66
N LYS A 220 -5.21 10.48 -14.87
CA LYS A 220 -5.88 11.79 -15.01
C LYS A 220 -6.87 12.09 -13.88
N MET A 221 -6.49 11.73 -12.66
CA MET A 221 -7.28 11.96 -11.46
C MET A 221 -6.53 12.94 -10.55
N PRO A 222 -6.97 14.22 -10.48
CA PRO A 222 -6.26 15.23 -9.69
C PRO A 222 -6.31 14.96 -8.17
N GLU A 223 -7.21 14.09 -7.72
CA GLU A 223 -7.33 13.66 -6.33
C GLU A 223 -6.33 12.56 -5.95
N VAL A 224 -5.46 12.12 -6.86
CA VAL A 224 -4.50 11.04 -6.62
C VAL A 224 -3.08 11.60 -6.58
N GLY A 225 -2.40 11.44 -5.45
CA GLY A 225 -0.98 11.74 -5.31
C GLY A 225 -0.12 10.50 -5.51
N LEU A 226 1.02 10.63 -6.19
CA LEU A 226 1.98 9.55 -6.37
C LEU A 226 3.28 9.85 -5.64
N ILE A 227 3.78 8.87 -4.89
CA ILE A 227 5.04 8.96 -4.17
C ILE A 227 5.86 7.71 -4.46
N PHE A 228 7.06 7.94 -4.99
CA PHE A 228 8.04 6.91 -5.26
C PHE A 228 9.16 6.99 -4.23
N VAL A 229 9.58 5.84 -3.71
CA VAL A 229 10.67 5.73 -2.75
C VAL A 229 11.71 4.75 -3.28
N SER A 230 12.97 5.18 -3.36
CA SER A 230 14.06 4.37 -3.91
C SER A 230 15.37 4.56 -3.14
N ASN A 231 16.23 3.55 -3.16
CA ASN A 231 17.60 3.68 -2.67
C ASN A 231 18.56 4.25 -3.72
N THR A 232 18.12 4.39 -4.97
CA THR A 232 18.92 4.91 -6.08
C THR A 232 18.42 6.28 -6.54
N SER A 233 19.35 7.08 -7.08
CA SER A 233 19.07 8.41 -7.64
C SER A 233 18.04 8.34 -8.78
N PRO A 234 17.19 9.37 -8.96
CA PRO A 234 16.31 9.48 -10.11
C PRO A 234 17.04 9.41 -11.45
N ASP A 235 18.29 9.83 -11.52
CA ASP A 235 19.14 9.74 -12.74
C ASP A 235 19.17 8.34 -13.35
N THR A 236 19.09 7.31 -12.51
CA THR A 236 19.08 5.92 -12.97
C THR A 236 17.79 5.52 -13.67
N TYR A 237 16.77 6.34 -13.57
CA TYR A 237 15.44 6.09 -14.13
C TYR A 237 15.07 6.97 -15.30
N TYR A 238 15.91 7.92 -15.73
CA TYR A 238 15.56 8.88 -16.80
C TYR A 238 15.08 8.22 -18.09
N SER A 239 15.66 7.09 -18.47
CA SER A 239 15.19 6.34 -19.64
C SER A 239 13.78 5.74 -19.49
N ASN A 240 13.25 5.71 -18.28
CA ASN A 240 11.98 5.12 -17.93
C ASN A 240 10.93 6.17 -17.53
N MET A 241 11.35 7.42 -17.32
CA MET A 241 10.47 8.51 -16.95
C MET A 241 9.65 8.97 -18.15
N GLY A 242 8.40 9.37 -17.88
CA GLY A 242 7.50 9.93 -18.88
C GLY A 242 7.73 11.43 -19.10
N TYR A 243 6.69 12.12 -19.56
CA TYR A 243 6.74 13.56 -19.80
C TYR A 243 6.79 14.40 -18.52
N MET A 244 6.40 13.84 -17.39
CA MET A 244 6.34 14.54 -16.11
C MET A 244 7.38 13.95 -15.16
N ASP A 245 8.46 14.70 -14.91
CA ASP A 245 9.47 14.30 -13.93
C ASP A 245 8.94 14.48 -12.53
N PRO A 246 9.01 13.44 -11.67
CA PRO A 246 8.66 13.57 -10.27
C PRO A 246 9.60 14.55 -9.56
N ILE A 247 9.08 15.29 -8.58
CA ILE A 247 9.89 16.20 -7.76
C ILE A 247 10.82 15.37 -6.87
N PRO A 248 12.16 15.52 -7.03
CA PRO A 248 13.12 14.74 -6.26
C PRO A 248 13.28 15.30 -4.84
N VAL A 249 13.27 14.42 -3.84
CA VAL A 249 13.59 14.73 -2.44
C VAL A 249 14.74 13.83 -2.00
N HIS A 250 15.90 14.43 -1.76
CA HIS A 250 17.11 13.70 -1.40
C HIS A 250 17.21 13.46 0.10
N PHE A 251 17.50 12.23 0.47
CA PHE A 251 17.83 11.80 1.84
C PHE A 251 19.32 11.46 1.92
N PRO A 252 20.18 12.39 2.32
CA PRO A 252 21.61 12.15 2.46
C PRO A 252 21.88 11.10 3.56
N ASP A 253 23.08 10.56 3.58
CA ASP A 253 23.51 9.70 4.69
C ASP A 253 23.49 10.47 6.00
N TYR A 254 23.28 9.76 7.10
CA TYR A 254 23.33 10.34 8.43
C TYR A 254 24.75 10.75 8.80
N THR A 255 24.89 11.90 9.45
CA THR A 255 26.14 12.29 10.08
C THR A 255 26.40 11.44 11.34
N GLU A 256 27.64 11.46 11.83
CA GLU A 256 27.98 10.75 13.07
C GLU A 256 27.16 11.25 14.26
N ASP A 257 26.89 12.55 14.33
CA ASP A 257 26.07 13.14 15.38
C ASP A 257 24.61 12.72 15.29
N ASP A 258 24.05 12.64 14.08
CA ASP A 258 22.71 12.12 13.87
C ASP A 258 22.60 10.66 14.34
N LEU A 259 23.57 9.83 14.00
CA LEU A 259 23.62 8.43 14.40
C LEU A 259 23.74 8.29 15.93
N ARG A 260 24.54 9.13 16.58
CA ARG A 260 24.62 9.18 18.06
C ARG A 260 23.27 9.51 18.68
N GLN A 261 22.56 10.53 18.16
CA GLN A 261 21.25 10.91 18.65
C GLN A 261 20.22 9.80 18.47
N ILE A 262 20.18 9.15 17.31
CA ILE A 262 19.31 8.01 17.03
C ILE A 262 19.59 6.86 17.99
N PHE A 263 20.87 6.56 18.23
CA PHE A 263 21.28 5.49 19.12
C PHE A 263 20.89 5.76 20.58
N MET A 264 21.20 6.98 21.08
CA MET A 264 20.83 7.41 22.45
C MET A 264 19.34 7.33 22.69
N ARG A 265 18.53 7.76 21.71
CA ARG A 265 17.08 7.71 21.77
C ARG A 265 16.56 6.28 21.84
N ASN A 266 17.10 5.40 21.01
CA ASN A 266 16.71 3.98 21.01
C ASN A 266 17.07 3.29 22.33
N GLN A 267 18.19 3.66 22.96
CA GLN A 267 18.56 3.17 24.28
C GLN A 267 17.61 3.69 25.38
N ALA A 268 17.25 4.97 25.33
CA ALA A 268 16.29 5.57 26.28
C ALA A 268 14.93 4.87 26.19
N ASN A 269 14.45 4.62 24.99
CA ASN A 269 13.22 3.86 24.77
C ASN A 269 13.30 2.43 25.33
N ARG A 270 14.42 1.73 25.15
CA ARG A 270 14.62 0.37 25.72
C ARG A 270 14.63 0.37 27.25
N LYS A 271 15.24 1.39 27.88
CA LYS A 271 15.24 1.52 29.35
C LYS A 271 13.84 1.79 29.91
N LEU A 272 13.04 2.61 29.19
CA LEU A 272 11.65 2.81 29.55
C LEU A 272 10.85 1.50 29.47
N TYR A 273 11.05 0.69 28.43
CA TYR A 273 10.39 -0.60 28.31
C TYR A 273 10.80 -1.60 29.39
N SER A 274 12.07 -1.63 29.80
CA SER A 274 12.51 -2.52 30.86
C SER A 274 11.94 -2.13 32.23
N SER A 275 11.74 -0.81 32.49
CA SER A 275 11.14 -0.35 33.74
C SER A 275 9.62 -0.55 33.82
N PHE A 276 8.95 -0.93 32.74
CA PHE A 276 7.54 -1.31 32.72
C PHE A 276 7.33 -2.83 32.94
N LEU A 277 8.40 -3.62 32.87
CA LEU A 277 8.35 -5.08 33.02
C LEU A 277 8.85 -5.54 34.41
N GLU A 278 9.36 -4.64 35.24
CA GLU A 278 9.63 -4.83 36.67
C GLU A 278 8.43 -4.32 37.51
#